data_2255ecdce39f22d26f0bb0e81ccc7829
#
_entry.id   2255ecdce39f22d26f0bb0e81ccc7829
#
_cell.length_a   1.000
_cell.length_b   1.000
_cell.length_c   1.000
_cell.angle_alpha   90.00
_cell.angle_beta   90.00
_cell.angle_gamma   90.00
#
_symmetry.space_group_name_H-M   'P 1'
#
loop_
_entity.id
_entity.type
_entity.pdbx_description
1 polymer ?
#
loop_
_entity_poly.entity_id
_entity_poly.type
_entity_poly.pdbx_seq_one_letter_code
_entity_poly.pdbx_strand_id
1 'polypeptide(L)'
;YFLGKLDYIQDIKKQIKVPILAKDFFIDPYQIALSKSYSSDCILIIVAALDTKLADEIYAEAIRHKLSVIVEVHDNKEAENALKYENALIGINNRNLKTLDVSINNTISIFETLKEHKGPIISESGIKNETDAKYIYEKTGIKNFLIGESLLKSDNPTELLKKLSLIHISEPTRPC
;
A
#
# COMPACT_ATOMS: atom_id res chain seq x y z
N TYR A 1 -16.55 -6.15 6.54
CA TYR A 1 -15.67 -7.31 6.43
C TYR A 1 -14.64 -7.33 7.56
N PHE A 2 -13.91 -6.24 7.77
CA PHE A 2 -12.79 -6.20 8.71
C PHE A 2 -13.16 -5.69 10.09
N LEU A 3 -14.40 -5.32 10.34
CA LEU A 3 -14.91 -4.79 11.62
C LEU A 3 -14.03 -3.69 12.23
N GLY A 4 -13.29 -2.96 11.38
CA GLY A 4 -12.42 -1.85 11.79
C GLY A 4 -13.27 -0.68 12.32
N LYS A 5 -12.68 0.08 13.25
CA LYS A 5 -13.24 1.33 13.79
C LYS A 5 -12.17 2.40 13.77
N LEU A 6 -12.54 3.63 13.51
CA LEU A 6 -11.63 4.77 13.52
C LEU A 6 -10.96 4.96 14.90
N ASP A 7 -11.65 4.66 15.98
CA ASP A 7 -11.11 4.72 17.35
C ASP A 7 -9.81 3.90 17.51
N TYR A 8 -9.68 2.78 16.76
CA TYR A 8 -8.46 1.95 16.81
C TYR A 8 -7.21 2.72 16.38
N ILE A 9 -7.35 3.71 15.48
CA ILE A 9 -6.23 4.55 15.06
C ILE A 9 -5.71 5.36 16.24
N GLN A 10 -6.61 6.01 16.99
CA GLN A 10 -6.24 6.79 18.17
C GLN A 10 -5.63 5.91 19.26
N ASP A 11 -6.21 4.73 19.51
CA ASP A 11 -5.72 3.82 20.55
C ASP A 11 -4.34 3.27 20.22
N ILE A 12 -4.08 2.95 18.96
CA ILE A 12 -2.76 2.54 18.48
C ILE A 12 -1.77 3.70 18.57
N LYS A 13 -2.15 4.92 18.17
CA LYS A 13 -1.29 6.11 18.27
C LYS A 13 -0.79 6.43 19.68
N LYS A 14 -1.58 6.11 20.70
CA LYS A 14 -1.15 6.27 22.10
C LYS A 14 -0.01 5.33 22.49
N GLN A 15 0.12 4.19 21.78
CA GLN A 15 1.05 3.12 22.12
C GLN A 15 2.31 3.10 21.26
N ILE A 16 2.22 3.58 20.01
CA ILE A 16 3.33 3.51 19.04
C ILE A 16 3.53 4.85 18.33
N LYS A 17 4.77 5.07 17.83
CA LYS A 17 5.15 6.30 17.12
C LYS A 17 5.25 6.13 15.59
N VAL A 18 4.95 4.92 15.06
CA VAL A 18 4.99 4.69 13.63
C VAL A 18 3.77 5.32 12.93
N PRO A 19 3.90 5.73 11.66
CA PRO A 19 2.77 6.22 10.87
C PRO A 19 1.68 5.16 10.74
N ILE A 20 0.41 5.59 10.76
CA ILE A 20 -0.76 4.72 10.65
C ILE A 20 -1.52 5.02 9.37
N LEU A 21 -1.74 3.99 8.56
CA LEU A 21 -2.62 4.02 7.40
C LEU A 21 -4.06 3.74 7.82
N ALA A 22 -4.96 4.68 7.54
CA ALA A 22 -6.39 4.41 7.55
C ALA A 22 -6.75 3.66 6.25
N LYS A 23 -6.83 2.33 6.34
CA LYS A 23 -7.14 1.47 5.19
C LYS A 23 -8.64 1.24 5.10
N ASP A 24 -9.32 2.09 4.34
CA ASP A 24 -10.76 2.08 4.13
C ASP A 24 -11.10 2.52 2.70
N PHE A 25 -12.36 2.42 2.31
CA PHE A 25 -12.89 2.98 1.07
C PHE A 25 -13.24 4.45 1.28
N PHE A 26 -12.40 5.34 0.78
CA PHE A 26 -12.65 6.77 0.79
C PHE A 26 -13.47 7.13 -0.46
N ILE A 27 -14.73 7.44 -0.27
CA ILE A 27 -15.71 7.76 -1.32
C ILE A 27 -16.33 9.15 -1.15
N ASP A 28 -15.88 9.91 -0.16
CA ASP A 28 -16.31 11.27 0.13
C ASP A 28 -15.14 12.04 0.76
N PRO A 29 -14.82 13.28 0.29
CA PRO A 29 -13.76 14.11 0.88
C PRO A 29 -13.91 14.37 2.37
N TYR A 30 -15.13 14.36 2.92
CA TYR A 30 -15.37 14.48 4.36
C TYR A 30 -14.66 13.39 5.19
N GLN A 31 -14.54 12.18 4.64
CA GLN A 31 -13.86 11.08 5.32
C GLN A 31 -12.37 11.39 5.58
N ILE A 32 -11.76 12.28 4.78
CA ILE A 32 -10.37 12.71 4.97
C ILE A 32 -10.23 13.52 6.26
N ALA A 33 -11.08 14.55 6.44
CA ALA A 33 -11.09 15.34 7.66
C ALA A 33 -11.38 14.48 8.89
N LEU A 34 -12.33 13.56 8.76
CA LEU A 34 -12.68 12.60 9.81
C LEU A 34 -11.49 11.71 10.17
N SER A 35 -10.85 11.08 9.18
CA SER A 35 -9.68 10.23 9.38
C SER A 35 -8.52 10.99 10.04
N LYS A 36 -8.28 12.24 9.63
CA LYS A 36 -7.30 13.12 10.25
C LYS A 36 -7.61 13.42 11.71
N SER A 37 -8.89 13.63 12.06
CA SER A 37 -9.30 13.87 13.46
C SER A 37 -9.02 12.68 14.38
N TYR A 38 -8.99 11.46 13.83
CA TYR A 38 -8.56 10.23 14.51
C TYR A 38 -7.05 9.98 14.47
N SER A 39 -6.25 10.97 14.01
CA SER A 39 -4.79 10.92 14.01
C SER A 39 -4.18 9.93 13.01
N SER A 40 -4.86 9.62 11.91
CA SER A 40 -4.22 8.90 10.81
C SER A 40 -3.12 9.75 10.17
N ASP A 41 -2.10 9.11 9.64
CA ASP A 41 -0.99 9.74 8.93
C ASP A 41 -1.10 9.56 7.42
N CYS A 42 -1.80 8.52 7.00
CA CYS A 42 -1.94 8.13 5.61
C CYS A 42 -3.36 7.63 5.32
N ILE A 43 -3.83 7.85 4.10
CA ILE A 43 -5.10 7.32 3.58
C ILE A 43 -4.87 6.49 2.33
N LEU A 44 -5.90 5.75 1.91
CA LEU A 44 -5.90 4.93 0.71
C LEU A 44 -6.88 5.48 -0.33
N ILE A 45 -6.43 5.65 -1.57
CA ILE A 45 -7.29 5.91 -2.73
C ILE A 45 -7.27 4.65 -3.60
N ILE A 46 -8.41 3.99 -3.76
CA ILE A 46 -8.55 2.80 -4.62
C ILE A 46 -9.08 3.27 -5.98
N VAL A 47 -8.22 3.30 -7.00
CA VAL A 47 -8.58 3.83 -8.34
C VAL A 47 -9.77 3.07 -8.93
N ALA A 48 -9.84 1.75 -8.75
CA ALA A 48 -10.95 0.92 -9.22
C ALA A 48 -12.32 1.28 -8.62
N ALA A 49 -12.35 1.94 -7.47
CA ALA A 49 -13.57 2.25 -6.71
C ALA A 49 -14.13 3.64 -6.98
N LEU A 50 -13.40 4.50 -7.71
CA LEU A 50 -13.70 5.91 -7.85
C LEU A 50 -13.71 6.35 -9.32
N ASP A 51 -14.53 7.33 -9.65
CA ASP A 51 -14.29 8.11 -10.86
C ASP A 51 -13.08 9.05 -10.67
N THR A 52 -12.53 9.50 -11.79
CA THR A 52 -11.32 10.32 -11.79
C THR A 52 -11.49 11.64 -11.03
N LYS A 53 -12.65 12.28 -11.14
CA LYS A 53 -12.93 13.56 -10.49
C LYS A 53 -12.94 13.41 -8.97
N LEU A 54 -13.66 12.42 -8.47
CA LEU A 54 -13.74 12.16 -7.04
C LEU A 54 -12.38 11.73 -6.45
N ALA A 55 -11.59 10.92 -7.19
CA ALA A 55 -10.24 10.57 -6.78
C ALA A 55 -9.35 11.82 -6.64
N ASP A 56 -9.45 12.77 -7.59
CA ASP A 56 -8.72 14.04 -7.54
C ASP A 56 -9.16 14.92 -6.36
N GLU A 57 -10.45 14.99 -6.08
CA GLU A 57 -11.00 15.73 -4.93
C GLU A 57 -10.51 15.14 -3.60
N ILE A 58 -10.57 13.81 -3.44
CA ILE A 58 -10.08 13.11 -2.23
C ILE A 58 -8.56 13.31 -2.08
N TYR A 59 -7.79 13.21 -3.17
CA TYR A 59 -6.36 13.45 -3.14
C TYR A 59 -6.03 14.88 -2.69
N ALA A 60 -6.65 15.89 -3.31
CA ALA A 60 -6.45 17.29 -2.96
C ALA A 60 -6.77 17.56 -1.48
N GLU A 61 -7.87 17.00 -0.98
CA GLU A 61 -8.28 17.12 0.41
C GLU A 61 -7.27 16.46 1.36
N ALA A 62 -6.73 15.28 1.02
CA ALA A 62 -5.70 14.62 1.80
C ALA A 62 -4.42 15.46 1.91
N ILE A 63 -3.97 16.05 0.79
CA ILE A 63 -2.82 16.96 0.77
C ILE A 63 -3.07 18.21 1.63
N ARG A 64 -4.27 18.79 1.55
CA ARG A 64 -4.68 19.94 2.38
C ARG A 64 -4.58 19.62 3.88
N HIS A 65 -4.93 18.40 4.27
CA HIS A 65 -4.83 17.89 5.64
C HIS A 65 -3.45 17.36 6.01
N LYS A 66 -2.45 17.47 5.13
CA LYS A 66 -1.07 16.97 5.33
C LYS A 66 -1.06 15.47 5.66
N LEU A 67 -1.89 14.71 4.98
CA LEU A 67 -1.86 13.26 5.00
C LEU A 67 -1.03 12.72 3.83
N SER A 68 -0.28 11.66 4.08
CA SER A 68 0.28 10.85 2.99
C SER A 68 -0.84 10.09 2.29
N VAL A 69 -0.63 9.76 1.03
CA VAL A 69 -1.63 9.03 0.22
C VAL A 69 -0.98 7.82 -0.41
N ILE A 70 -1.61 6.66 -0.26
CA ILE A 70 -1.37 5.49 -1.10
C ILE A 70 -2.45 5.47 -2.18
N VAL A 71 -2.05 5.43 -3.45
CA VAL A 71 -2.95 5.24 -4.59
C VAL A 71 -2.84 3.79 -5.02
N GLU A 72 -3.90 3.01 -4.76
CA GLU A 72 -3.95 1.58 -5.04
C GLU A 72 -4.44 1.33 -6.46
N VAL A 73 -3.69 0.51 -7.22
CA VAL A 73 -3.95 0.14 -8.61
C VAL A 73 -3.96 -1.37 -8.80
N HIS A 74 -4.76 -1.87 -9.76
CA HIS A 74 -4.96 -3.29 -10.01
C HIS A 74 -4.60 -3.72 -11.44
N ASP A 75 -4.43 -2.76 -12.35
CA ASP A 75 -4.05 -3.00 -13.74
C ASP A 75 -3.21 -1.83 -14.31
N ASN A 76 -2.71 -2.00 -15.54
CA ASN A 76 -1.86 -0.99 -16.18
C ASN A 76 -2.62 0.30 -16.50
N LYS A 77 -3.91 0.25 -16.79
CA LYS A 77 -4.72 1.44 -17.07
C LYS A 77 -4.90 2.28 -15.80
N GLU A 78 -5.14 1.64 -14.67
CA GLU A 78 -5.20 2.31 -13.37
C GLU A 78 -3.83 2.88 -13.00
N ALA A 79 -2.74 2.16 -13.28
CA ALA A 79 -1.38 2.61 -13.06
C ALA A 79 -1.04 3.87 -13.87
N GLU A 80 -1.39 3.90 -15.15
CA GLU A 80 -1.25 5.10 -16.00
C GLU A 80 -1.99 6.30 -15.40
N ASN A 81 -3.23 6.09 -14.95
CA ASN A 81 -4.03 7.14 -14.33
C ASN A 81 -3.45 7.62 -12.98
N ALA A 82 -2.74 6.75 -12.27
CA ALA A 82 -2.13 7.07 -10.98
C ALA A 82 -0.84 7.90 -11.10
N LEU A 83 -0.16 7.89 -12.25
CA LEU A 83 1.09 8.65 -12.47
C LEU A 83 0.95 10.15 -12.25
N LYS A 84 -0.26 10.71 -12.41
CA LYS A 84 -0.52 12.14 -12.13
C LYS A 84 -0.37 12.53 -10.66
N TYR A 85 -0.42 11.57 -9.73
CA TYR A 85 -0.25 11.80 -8.30
C TYR A 85 1.21 11.69 -7.88
N GLU A 86 2.06 12.59 -8.37
CA GLU A 86 3.53 12.53 -8.27
C GLU A 86 4.07 12.37 -6.85
N ASN A 87 3.36 12.89 -5.84
CA ASN A 87 3.78 12.84 -4.44
C ASN A 87 3.13 11.68 -3.64
N ALA A 88 2.33 10.83 -4.30
CA ALA A 88 1.73 9.68 -3.65
C ALA A 88 2.69 8.48 -3.61
N LEU A 89 2.45 7.58 -2.68
CA LEU A 89 2.93 6.20 -2.79
C LEU A 89 1.97 5.45 -3.72
N ILE A 90 2.48 4.60 -4.60
CA ILE A 90 1.61 3.76 -5.45
C ILE A 90 1.61 2.34 -4.91
N GLY A 91 0.42 1.84 -4.59
CA GLY A 91 0.20 0.47 -4.16
C GLY A 91 -0.26 -0.41 -5.32
N ILE A 92 0.51 -1.44 -5.67
CA ILE A 92 0.09 -2.43 -6.66
C ILE A 92 -0.58 -3.58 -5.92
N ASN A 93 -1.91 -3.71 -6.05
CA ASN A 93 -2.65 -4.77 -5.39
C ASN A 93 -2.66 -6.03 -6.25
N ASN A 94 -2.08 -7.10 -5.71
CA ASN A 94 -2.03 -8.41 -6.34
C ASN A 94 -3.37 -9.17 -6.28
N ARG A 95 -4.35 -8.64 -5.55
CA ARG A 95 -5.69 -9.22 -5.44
C ARG A 95 -6.62 -8.60 -6.47
N ASN A 96 -7.22 -9.43 -7.31
CA ASN A 96 -8.30 -8.99 -8.17
C ASN A 96 -9.56 -8.74 -7.32
N LEU A 97 -10.11 -7.52 -7.37
CA LEU A 97 -11.28 -7.14 -6.55
C LEU A 97 -12.58 -7.83 -6.99
N LYS A 98 -12.65 -8.37 -8.21
CA LYS A 98 -13.85 -9.04 -8.75
C LYS A 98 -13.86 -10.53 -8.47
N THR A 99 -12.72 -11.20 -8.70
CA THR A 99 -12.59 -12.67 -8.54
C THR A 99 -12.00 -13.08 -7.21
N LEU A 100 -11.37 -12.15 -6.50
CA LEU A 100 -10.58 -12.33 -5.28
C LEU A 100 -9.33 -13.19 -5.47
N ASP A 101 -9.00 -13.57 -6.71
CA ASP A 101 -7.77 -14.26 -7.03
C ASP A 101 -6.55 -13.40 -6.71
N VAL A 102 -5.46 -14.03 -6.30
CA VAL A 102 -4.23 -13.35 -5.91
C VAL A 102 -3.05 -13.89 -6.69
N SER A 103 -2.30 -12.99 -7.35
CA SER A 103 -1.08 -13.33 -8.08
C SER A 103 -0.02 -12.25 -7.94
N ILE A 104 1.12 -12.58 -7.34
CA ILE A 104 2.26 -11.65 -7.20
C ILE A 104 2.87 -11.22 -8.54
N ASN A 105 2.59 -11.96 -9.62
CA ASN A 105 2.98 -11.56 -10.98
C ASN A 105 2.27 -10.28 -11.45
N ASN A 106 1.14 -9.91 -10.83
CA ASN A 106 0.47 -8.64 -11.11
C ASN A 106 1.38 -7.45 -10.81
N THR A 107 2.09 -7.48 -9.67
CA THR A 107 3.09 -6.47 -9.34
C THR A 107 4.15 -6.34 -10.44
N ILE A 108 4.67 -7.46 -10.95
CA ILE A 108 5.73 -7.45 -11.97
C ILE A 108 5.21 -6.86 -13.28
N SER A 109 3.99 -7.22 -13.68
CA SER A 109 3.37 -6.72 -14.91
C SER A 109 3.08 -5.22 -14.86
N ILE A 110 2.56 -4.72 -13.74
CA ILE A 110 2.17 -3.31 -13.59
C ILE A 110 3.40 -2.43 -13.33
N PHE A 111 4.44 -2.95 -12.70
CA PHE A 111 5.65 -2.20 -12.39
C PHE A 111 6.28 -1.55 -13.62
N GLU A 112 6.22 -2.18 -14.79
CA GLU A 112 6.76 -1.62 -16.03
C GLU A 112 6.12 -0.27 -16.39
N THR A 113 4.83 -0.11 -16.12
CA THR A 113 4.11 1.16 -16.32
C THR A 113 4.54 2.22 -15.29
N LEU A 114 4.90 1.80 -14.08
CA LEU A 114 5.19 2.69 -12.95
C LEU A 114 6.68 2.98 -12.74
N LYS A 115 7.59 2.42 -13.52
CA LYS A 115 9.04 2.54 -13.27
C LYS A 115 9.58 3.97 -13.31
N GLU A 116 8.89 4.88 -14.00
CA GLU A 116 9.24 6.31 -14.04
C GLU A 116 8.61 7.11 -12.88
N HIS A 117 7.76 6.48 -12.06
CA HIS A 117 7.20 7.12 -10.88
C HIS A 117 8.31 7.37 -9.85
N LYS A 118 8.39 8.62 -9.36
CA LYS A 118 9.48 9.04 -8.44
C LYS A 118 9.22 8.69 -6.98
N GLY A 119 7.96 8.46 -6.63
CA GLY A 119 7.55 8.07 -5.28
C GLY A 119 7.77 6.59 -4.98
N PRO A 120 7.63 6.17 -3.73
CA PRO A 120 7.70 4.76 -3.36
C PRO A 120 6.59 3.93 -4.02
N ILE A 121 6.95 2.74 -4.49
CA ILE A 121 6.00 1.73 -4.97
C ILE A 121 5.91 0.63 -3.90
N ILE A 122 4.69 0.17 -3.64
CA ILE A 122 4.37 -0.84 -2.63
C ILE A 122 3.71 -2.03 -3.35
N SER A 123 4.13 -3.25 -3.08
CA SER A 123 3.40 -4.45 -3.49
C SER A 123 2.46 -4.89 -2.38
N GLU A 124 1.17 -5.05 -2.70
CA GLU A 124 0.11 -5.35 -1.74
C GLU A 124 -0.53 -6.70 -2.03
N SER A 125 -0.90 -7.42 -0.99
CA SER A 125 -1.57 -8.73 -1.04
C SER A 125 -0.71 -9.85 -1.61
N GLY A 126 -0.99 -11.07 -1.19
CA GLY A 126 -0.43 -12.30 -1.78
C GLY A 126 1.00 -12.65 -1.38
N ILE A 127 1.68 -11.82 -0.62
CA ILE A 127 3.02 -12.10 -0.12
C ILE A 127 2.88 -12.98 1.13
N LYS A 128 3.28 -14.24 1.03
CA LYS A 128 3.09 -15.25 2.08
C LYS A 128 4.35 -15.48 2.91
N ASN A 129 5.52 -15.30 2.30
CA ASN A 129 6.81 -15.61 2.89
C ASN A 129 7.92 -14.76 2.26
N GLU A 130 9.15 -14.96 2.74
CA GLU A 130 10.34 -14.26 2.26
C GLU A 130 10.66 -14.53 0.77
N THR A 131 10.33 -15.72 0.27
CA THR A 131 10.59 -16.11 -1.13
C THR A 131 9.73 -15.26 -2.08
N ASP A 132 8.46 -15.03 -1.75
CA ASP A 132 7.57 -14.18 -2.54
C ASP A 132 8.09 -12.74 -2.61
N ALA A 133 8.48 -12.20 -1.45
CA ALA A 133 8.99 -10.83 -1.37
C ALA A 133 10.34 -10.70 -2.10
N LYS A 134 11.23 -11.69 -1.97
CA LYS A 134 12.50 -11.74 -2.70
C LYS A 134 12.28 -11.83 -4.21
N TYR A 135 11.34 -12.63 -4.66
CA TYR A 135 10.99 -12.76 -6.08
C TYR A 135 10.53 -11.41 -6.67
N ILE A 136 9.64 -10.69 -5.96
CA ILE A 136 9.19 -9.36 -6.38
C ILE A 136 10.39 -8.40 -6.44
N TYR A 137 11.23 -8.38 -5.40
CA TYR A 137 12.40 -7.53 -5.33
C TYR A 137 13.39 -7.79 -6.47
N GLU A 138 13.71 -9.04 -6.77
CA GLU A 138 14.62 -9.42 -7.86
C GLU A 138 14.10 -8.99 -9.24
N LYS A 139 12.77 -8.98 -9.45
CA LYS A 139 12.15 -8.60 -10.72
C LYS A 139 11.92 -7.11 -10.89
N THR A 140 11.70 -6.38 -9.79
CA THR A 140 11.22 -4.98 -9.86
C THR A 140 12.05 -4.00 -9.06
N GLY A 141 12.86 -4.45 -8.11
CA GLY A 141 13.54 -3.60 -7.14
C GLY A 141 12.63 -3.05 -6.04
N ILE A 142 11.33 -3.43 -6.01
CA ILE A 142 10.40 -2.98 -4.97
C ILE A 142 10.81 -3.56 -3.63
N LYS A 143 10.93 -2.67 -2.63
CA LYS A 143 11.31 -3.00 -1.24
C LYS A 143 10.20 -2.79 -0.23
N ASN A 144 9.07 -2.22 -0.66
CA ASN A 144 7.97 -1.89 0.22
C ASN A 144 6.82 -2.87 0.00
N PHE A 145 6.31 -3.44 1.09
CA PHE A 145 5.26 -4.44 1.05
C PHE A 145 4.15 -4.10 2.04
N LEU A 146 2.90 -4.30 1.64
CA LEU A 146 1.74 -4.24 2.53
C LEU A 146 1.22 -5.65 2.76
N ILE A 147 1.41 -6.17 3.97
CA ILE A 147 1.15 -7.56 4.34
C ILE A 147 0.27 -7.59 5.59
N GLY A 148 -0.93 -8.16 5.47
CA GLY A 148 -1.84 -8.34 6.61
C GLY A 148 -2.20 -9.80 6.81
N GLU A 149 -2.82 -10.42 5.80
CA GLU A 149 -3.40 -11.76 5.90
C GLU A 149 -2.38 -12.83 6.33
N SER A 150 -1.19 -12.81 5.75
CA SER A 150 -0.15 -13.81 6.06
C SER A 150 0.36 -13.68 7.50
N LEU A 151 0.48 -12.45 8.01
CA LEU A 151 0.88 -12.20 9.41
C LEU A 151 -0.22 -12.65 10.38
N LEU A 152 -1.49 -12.36 10.07
CA LEU A 152 -2.63 -12.74 10.92
C LEU A 152 -2.87 -14.26 10.94
N LYS A 153 -2.53 -14.97 9.87
CA LYS A 153 -2.65 -16.43 9.77
C LYS A 153 -1.42 -17.20 10.27
N SER A 154 -0.33 -16.51 10.56
CA SER A 154 0.91 -17.14 11.00
C SER A 154 0.82 -17.55 12.47
N ASP A 155 1.29 -18.75 12.78
CA ASP A 155 1.47 -19.20 14.18
C ASP A 155 2.52 -18.36 14.93
N ASN A 156 3.47 -17.76 14.19
CA ASN A 156 4.49 -16.86 14.74
C ASN A 156 4.66 -15.61 13.84
N PRO A 157 3.77 -14.60 13.97
CA PRO A 157 3.82 -13.41 13.12
C PRO A 157 5.10 -12.58 13.32
N THR A 158 5.68 -12.61 14.52
CA THR A 158 6.94 -11.91 14.82
C THR A 158 8.11 -12.49 14.03
N GLU A 159 8.22 -13.81 13.97
CA GLU A 159 9.28 -14.50 13.22
C GLU A 159 9.11 -14.28 11.71
N LEU A 160 7.88 -14.37 11.21
CA LEU A 160 7.58 -14.09 9.81
C LEU A 160 7.94 -12.64 9.45
N LEU A 161 7.58 -11.68 10.29
CA LEU A 161 7.92 -10.27 10.07
C LEU A 161 9.42 -10.03 10.03
N LYS A 162 10.20 -10.68 10.94
CA LYS A 162 11.65 -10.61 10.92
C LYS A 162 12.24 -11.14 9.62
N LYS A 163 11.79 -12.31 9.15
CA LYS A 163 12.26 -12.90 7.88
C LYS A 163 11.96 -11.98 6.70
N LEU A 164 10.75 -11.43 6.62
CA LEU A 164 10.38 -10.47 5.60
C LEU A 164 11.23 -9.18 5.64
N SER A 165 11.61 -8.73 6.84
CA SER A 165 12.42 -7.51 7.00
C SER A 165 13.90 -7.72 6.62
N LEU A 166 14.43 -8.94 6.67
CA LEU A 166 15.82 -9.27 6.34
C LEU A 166 16.11 -9.28 4.82
N ILE A 167 15.11 -9.22 3.97
CA ILE A 167 15.28 -9.19 2.49
C ILE A 167 16.18 -8.04 2.04
N HIS A 168 16.26 -6.97 2.82
CA HIS A 168 17.07 -5.78 2.51
C HIS A 168 18.53 -5.88 2.96
N ILE A 169 18.90 -6.89 3.76
CA ILE A 169 20.25 -7.00 4.36
C ILE A 169 21.19 -7.83 3.47
N SER A 170 20.66 -8.59 2.53
CA SER A 170 21.44 -9.42 1.61
C SER A 170 21.69 -8.76 0.26
N GLU A 171 22.04 -7.46 0.21
CA GLU A 171 22.63 -6.90 -1.00
C GLU A 171 24.00 -7.59 -1.22
N PRO A 172 24.25 -8.20 -2.39
CA PRO A 172 25.59 -8.63 -2.71
C PRO A 172 26.48 -7.39 -2.71
N THR A 173 27.50 -7.38 -1.86
CA THR A 173 28.60 -6.42 -1.93
C THR A 173 29.05 -6.34 -3.39
N ARG A 174 28.86 -5.19 -4.03
CA ARG A 174 29.45 -4.95 -5.36
C ARG A 174 30.95 -5.21 -5.21
N PRO A 175 31.54 -6.09 -6.02
CA PRO A 175 33.00 -6.17 -6.06
C PRO A 175 33.54 -4.81 -6.53
N CYS A 176 34.51 -4.30 -5.79
CA CYS A 176 35.27 -3.11 -6.15
C CYS A 176 35.96 -3.27 -7.50
#